data_c505f7da5ff0e6ff07590444ea838666
#
_entry.id   c505f7da5ff0e6ff07590444ea838666
#
_cell.length_a   1.000
_cell.length_b   1.000
_cell.length_c   1.000
_cell.angle_alpha   90.00
_cell.angle_beta   90.00
_cell.angle_gamma   90.00
#
_symmetry.space_group_name_H-M   'P 1'
#
loop_
_entity.id
_entity.type
_entity.pdbx_description
1 polymer ?
#
loop_
_entity_poly.entity_id
_entity_poly.type
_entity_poly.pdbx_seq_one_letter_code
_entity_poly.pdbx_strand_id
1 'polypeptide(L)'
;MDTSKLNQIEVLIIEDEIDICYLLSGILKKKNLNTSYVTSLFAAEEILRKQYPDILFIDNHLPDGYGVDFLSLIKRDHPNTKIIMITAHDTGDDRQKALKQGADYFIGKPFTRDTIIKAVDALLGDLTNK
;
A
#
# COMPACT_ATOMS: atom_id res chain seq x y z
N MET A 1 8.05 15.64 -24.50
CA MET A 1 7.37 14.73 -23.59
C MET A 1 7.95 14.85 -22.18
N ASP A 2 7.11 14.96 -21.19
CA ASP A 2 7.56 15.08 -19.80
C ASP A 2 7.97 13.72 -19.26
N THR A 3 9.26 13.46 -19.16
CA THR A 3 9.79 12.19 -18.70
C THR A 3 9.58 11.98 -17.19
N SER A 4 9.45 13.08 -16.42
CA SER A 4 9.23 12.96 -14.98
C SER A 4 7.87 12.31 -14.69
N LYS A 5 6.86 12.59 -15.52
CA LYS A 5 5.53 12.02 -15.38
C LYS A 5 5.52 10.52 -15.70
N LEU A 6 6.36 10.09 -16.65
CA LEU A 6 6.45 8.67 -17.02
C LEU A 6 7.13 7.85 -15.92
N ASN A 7 7.99 8.50 -15.12
CA ASN A 7 8.75 7.82 -14.06
C ASN A 7 8.15 8.00 -12.68
N GLN A 8 6.99 8.66 -12.60
CA GLN A 8 6.36 8.90 -11.32
C GLN A 8 5.75 7.61 -10.78
N ILE A 9 6.09 7.30 -9.53
CA ILE A 9 5.58 6.11 -8.85
C ILE A 9 4.15 6.39 -8.36
N GLU A 10 3.24 5.49 -8.67
CA GLU A 10 1.84 5.58 -8.27
C GLU A 10 1.61 4.76 -7.01
N VAL A 11 1.02 5.38 -5.99
CA VAL A 11 0.70 4.73 -4.71
C VAL A 11 -0.79 4.81 -4.46
N LEU A 12 -1.40 3.67 -4.18
CA LEU A 12 -2.79 3.60 -3.74
C LEU A 12 -2.83 3.25 -2.26
N ILE A 13 -3.64 3.98 -1.50
CA ILE A 13 -3.83 3.75 -0.06
C ILE A 13 -5.26 3.25 0.15
N ILE A 14 -5.41 2.10 0.80
CA ILE A 14 -6.71 1.53 1.15
C ILE A 14 -6.83 1.59 2.66
N GLU A 15 -7.53 2.60 3.18
CA GLU A 15 -7.58 2.91 4.61
C GLU A 15 -8.85 3.70 4.90
N ASP A 16 -9.64 3.27 5.89
CA ASP A 16 -10.89 3.96 6.22
C ASP A 16 -10.71 5.14 7.18
N GLU A 17 -9.58 5.22 7.86
CA GLU A 17 -9.28 6.35 8.74
C GLU A 17 -8.67 7.49 7.91
N ILE A 18 -9.46 8.53 7.69
CA ILE A 18 -9.05 9.65 6.80
C ILE A 18 -7.78 10.33 7.29
N ASP A 19 -7.61 10.46 8.61
CA ASP A 19 -6.40 11.07 9.17
C ASP A 19 -5.15 10.30 8.78
N ILE A 20 -5.24 8.97 8.75
CA ILE A 20 -4.13 8.12 8.32
C ILE A 20 -3.87 8.31 6.82
N CYS A 21 -4.92 8.41 6.02
CA CYS A 21 -4.77 8.68 4.59
C CYS A 21 -4.01 9.98 4.35
N TYR A 22 -4.36 11.04 5.06
CA TYR A 22 -3.71 12.34 4.92
C TYR A 22 -2.26 12.29 5.40
N LEU A 23 -2.00 11.61 6.52
CA LEU A 23 -0.65 11.47 7.05
C LEU A 23 0.25 10.74 6.06
N LEU A 24 -0.21 9.61 5.55
CA LEU A 24 0.56 8.84 4.56
C LEU A 24 0.77 9.64 3.29
N SER A 25 -0.27 10.30 2.79
CA SER A 25 -0.17 11.10 1.58
C SER A 25 0.85 12.21 1.74
N GLY A 26 0.88 12.87 2.90
CA GLY A 26 1.83 13.92 3.18
C GLY A 26 3.27 13.44 3.19
N ILE A 27 3.51 12.28 3.82
CA ILE A 27 4.85 11.67 3.86
C ILE A 27 5.32 11.30 2.44
N LEU A 28 4.44 10.65 1.69
CA LEU A 28 4.79 10.14 0.36
C LEU A 28 4.94 11.24 -0.67
N LYS A 29 4.16 12.32 -0.55
CA LYS A 29 4.26 13.45 -1.44
C LYS A 29 5.63 14.11 -1.37
N LYS A 30 6.24 14.15 -0.19
CA LYS A 30 7.59 14.70 -0.01
C LYS A 30 8.64 13.88 -0.74
N LYS A 31 8.34 12.64 -1.08
CA LYS A 31 9.22 11.78 -1.87
C LYS A 31 8.86 11.81 -3.36
N ASN A 32 8.03 12.73 -3.77
CA ASN A 32 7.58 12.90 -5.17
C ASN A 32 6.78 11.70 -5.67
N LEU A 33 6.08 11.00 -4.77
CA LEU A 33 5.21 9.90 -5.16
C LEU A 33 3.79 10.42 -5.35
N ASN A 34 3.12 9.89 -6.36
CA ASN A 34 1.74 10.27 -6.64
C ASN A 34 0.81 9.36 -5.86
N THR A 35 -0.03 9.94 -4.99
CA THR A 35 -0.87 9.18 -4.08
C THR A 35 -2.35 9.40 -4.34
N SER A 36 -3.12 8.35 -4.12
CA SER A 36 -4.57 8.40 -4.05
C SER A 36 -5.02 7.47 -2.95
N TYR A 37 -6.26 7.62 -2.45
CA TYR A 37 -6.76 6.72 -1.44
C TYR A 37 -8.22 6.38 -1.68
N VAL A 38 -8.59 5.20 -1.18
CA VAL A 38 -9.99 4.75 -1.09
C VAL A 38 -10.20 4.20 0.33
N THR A 39 -11.45 4.14 0.76
CA THR A 39 -11.76 3.85 2.17
C THR A 39 -12.45 2.52 2.41
N SER A 40 -12.54 1.67 1.38
CA SER A 40 -13.18 0.36 1.49
C SER A 40 -12.58 -0.60 0.47
N LEU A 41 -12.79 -1.90 0.70
CA LEU A 41 -12.38 -2.92 -0.26
C LEU A 41 -13.18 -2.82 -1.55
N PHE A 42 -14.45 -2.48 -1.46
CA PHE A 42 -15.28 -2.29 -2.65
C PHE A 42 -14.72 -1.19 -3.55
N ALA A 43 -14.40 -0.04 -2.96
CA ALA A 43 -13.81 1.07 -3.71
C ALA A 43 -12.44 0.70 -4.27
N ALA A 44 -11.65 -0.06 -3.51
CA ALA A 44 -10.34 -0.53 -3.97
C ALA A 44 -10.50 -1.43 -5.20
N GLU A 45 -11.45 -2.35 -5.15
CA GLU A 45 -11.70 -3.26 -6.28
C GLU A 45 -12.08 -2.49 -7.53
N GLU A 46 -12.92 -1.46 -7.39
CA GLU A 46 -13.33 -0.62 -8.51
C GLU A 46 -12.13 0.09 -9.16
N ILE A 47 -11.28 0.71 -8.33
CA ILE A 47 -10.15 1.47 -8.88
C ILE A 47 -9.07 0.54 -9.47
N LEU A 48 -8.88 -0.64 -8.89
CA LEU A 48 -7.88 -1.60 -9.36
C LEU A 48 -8.26 -2.26 -10.68
N ARG A 49 -9.50 -2.16 -11.12
CA ARG A 49 -9.88 -2.60 -12.45
C ARG A 49 -9.30 -1.71 -13.54
N LYS A 50 -9.02 -0.46 -13.22
CA LYS A 50 -8.59 0.56 -14.19
C LYS A 50 -7.15 1.02 -13.98
N GLN A 51 -6.61 0.87 -12.78
CA GLN A 51 -5.30 1.39 -12.43
C GLN A 51 -4.40 0.29 -11.90
N TYR A 52 -3.10 0.43 -12.15
CA TYR A 52 -2.10 -0.53 -11.73
C TYR A 52 -1.05 0.21 -10.90
N PRO A 53 -1.30 0.39 -9.59
CA PRO A 53 -0.34 1.11 -8.75
C PRO A 53 0.97 0.34 -8.61
N ASP A 54 2.04 1.08 -8.38
CA ASP A 54 3.35 0.48 -8.13
C ASP A 54 3.44 -0.01 -6.69
N ILE A 55 2.86 0.76 -5.76
CA ILE A 55 2.85 0.44 -4.34
C ILE A 55 1.42 0.59 -3.83
N LEU A 56 1.01 -0.32 -2.97
CA LEU A 56 -0.31 -0.32 -2.37
C LEU A 56 -0.17 -0.46 -0.87
N PHE A 57 -0.74 0.50 -0.12
CA PHE A 57 -0.88 0.38 1.34
C PHE A 57 -2.28 -0.11 1.63
N ILE A 58 -2.42 -1.10 2.50
CA ILE A 58 -3.74 -1.63 2.84
C ILE A 58 -3.84 -1.90 4.34
N ASP A 59 -4.89 -1.36 4.97
CA ASP A 59 -5.23 -1.68 6.35
C ASP A 59 -5.94 -3.03 6.38
N ASN A 60 -5.73 -3.79 7.45
CA ASN A 60 -6.39 -5.07 7.58
C ASN A 60 -7.87 -4.93 7.98
N HIS A 61 -8.22 -3.91 8.78
CA HIS A 61 -9.59 -3.75 9.29
C HIS A 61 -10.31 -2.65 8.53
N LEU A 62 -11.08 -3.05 7.53
CA LEU A 62 -11.86 -2.14 6.68
C LEU A 62 -13.36 -2.38 6.92
N PRO A 63 -14.22 -1.41 6.56
CA PRO A 63 -15.64 -1.54 6.87
C PRO A 63 -16.31 -2.74 6.23
N ASP A 64 -15.81 -3.20 5.10
CA ASP A 64 -16.42 -4.28 4.33
C ASP A 64 -15.55 -5.55 4.24
N GLY A 65 -14.56 -5.69 5.13
CA GLY A 65 -13.80 -6.93 5.20
C GLY A 65 -12.38 -6.76 5.71
N TYR A 66 -11.63 -7.84 5.66
CA TYR A 66 -10.24 -7.86 6.09
C TYR A 66 -9.31 -7.73 4.90
N GLY A 67 -8.37 -6.77 4.98
CA GLY A 67 -7.40 -6.55 3.91
C GLY A 67 -6.59 -7.79 3.59
N VAL A 68 -6.23 -8.58 4.61
CA VAL A 68 -5.43 -9.78 4.41
C VAL A 68 -6.11 -10.77 3.47
N ASP A 69 -7.43 -10.83 3.49
CA ASP A 69 -8.18 -11.75 2.62
C ASP A 69 -8.23 -11.26 1.17
N PHE A 70 -7.87 -10.01 0.94
CA PHE A 70 -7.87 -9.40 -0.40
C PHE A 70 -6.50 -9.49 -1.09
N LEU A 71 -5.44 -9.84 -0.34
CA LEU A 71 -4.07 -9.79 -0.85
C LEU A 71 -3.82 -10.75 -2.01
N SER A 72 -4.31 -11.98 -1.91
CA SER A 72 -4.09 -12.96 -2.97
C SER A 72 -4.78 -12.55 -4.27
N LEU A 73 -5.94 -11.91 -4.17
CA LEU A 73 -6.65 -11.37 -5.34
C LEU A 73 -5.83 -10.26 -6.00
N ILE A 74 -5.27 -9.35 -5.19
CA ILE A 74 -4.43 -8.26 -5.70
C ILE A 74 -3.20 -8.85 -6.41
N LYS A 75 -2.52 -9.80 -5.79
CA LYS A 75 -1.32 -10.39 -6.39
C LYS A 75 -1.64 -11.14 -7.68
N ARG A 76 -2.80 -11.78 -7.76
CA ARG A 76 -3.20 -12.47 -8.98
C ARG A 76 -3.39 -11.50 -10.14
N ASP A 77 -4.09 -10.41 -9.90
CA ASP A 77 -4.46 -9.44 -10.95
C ASP A 77 -3.43 -8.33 -11.13
N HIS A 78 -2.60 -8.08 -10.11
CA HIS A 78 -1.59 -7.02 -10.10
C HIS A 78 -0.27 -7.57 -9.58
N PRO A 79 0.35 -8.52 -10.30
CA PRO A 79 1.54 -9.21 -9.77
C PRO A 79 2.75 -8.31 -9.57
N ASN A 80 2.78 -7.15 -10.21
CA ASN A 80 3.91 -6.22 -10.09
C ASN A 80 3.69 -5.16 -9.02
N THR A 81 2.51 -5.09 -8.41
CA THR A 81 2.23 -4.14 -7.35
C THR A 81 2.86 -4.64 -6.04
N LYS A 82 3.65 -3.77 -5.40
CA LYS A 82 4.22 -4.06 -4.08
C LYS A 82 3.20 -3.69 -3.02
N ILE A 83 2.97 -4.58 -2.05
CA ILE A 83 1.93 -4.40 -1.05
C ILE A 83 2.55 -4.20 0.33
N ILE A 84 2.15 -3.10 0.99
CA ILE A 84 2.50 -2.82 2.38
C ILE A 84 1.23 -2.91 3.20
N MET A 85 1.16 -3.88 4.11
CA MET A 85 0.03 -3.96 5.04
C MET A 85 0.29 -3.08 6.24
N ILE A 86 -0.70 -2.26 6.62
CA ILE A 86 -0.64 -1.42 7.83
C ILE A 86 -1.82 -1.80 8.71
N THR A 87 -1.57 -2.10 9.99
CA THR A 87 -2.67 -2.45 10.88
C THR A 87 -2.30 -2.21 12.34
N ALA A 88 -3.33 -1.91 13.15
CA ALA A 88 -3.18 -1.82 14.60
C ALA A 88 -2.98 -3.20 15.25
N HIS A 89 -3.29 -4.28 14.52
CA HIS A 89 -3.16 -5.65 15.02
C HIS A 89 -1.83 -6.24 14.54
N ASP A 90 -0.76 -5.86 15.24
CA ASP A 90 0.60 -6.26 14.89
C ASP A 90 1.03 -7.43 15.79
N THR A 91 0.43 -8.61 15.58
CA THR A 91 0.90 -9.84 16.22
C THR A 91 1.80 -10.58 15.26
N GLY A 92 2.63 -11.50 15.81
CA GLY A 92 3.49 -12.32 14.96
C GLY A 92 2.70 -13.17 13.98
N ASP A 93 1.55 -13.70 14.42
CA ASP A 93 0.69 -14.52 13.57
C ASP A 93 0.07 -13.70 12.45
N ASP A 94 -0.38 -12.48 12.75
CA ASP A 94 -0.95 -11.59 11.75
C ASP A 94 0.08 -11.19 10.71
N ARG A 95 1.30 -10.91 11.15
CA ARG A 95 2.40 -10.56 10.26
C ARG A 95 2.74 -11.71 9.33
N GLN A 96 2.86 -12.92 9.88
CA GLN A 96 3.17 -14.10 9.07
C GLN A 96 2.07 -14.39 8.06
N LYS A 97 0.82 -14.28 8.48
CA LYS A 97 -0.33 -14.50 7.60
C LYS A 97 -0.32 -13.51 6.44
N ALA A 98 -0.09 -12.24 6.73
CA ALA A 98 -0.06 -11.20 5.70
C ALA A 98 1.05 -11.46 4.67
N LEU A 99 2.25 -11.78 5.14
CA LEU A 99 3.38 -12.05 4.26
C LEU A 99 3.12 -13.30 3.40
N LYS A 100 2.54 -14.33 4.00
CA LYS A 100 2.21 -15.55 3.28
C LYS A 100 1.15 -15.33 2.21
N GLN A 101 0.21 -14.41 2.46
CA GLN A 101 -0.87 -14.10 1.53
C GLN A 101 -0.46 -13.12 0.43
N GLY A 102 0.73 -12.54 0.51
CA GLY A 102 1.24 -11.71 -0.57
C GLY A 102 1.72 -10.32 -0.20
N ALA A 103 1.67 -9.93 1.09
CA ALA A 103 2.23 -8.66 1.50
C ALA A 103 3.74 -8.69 1.34
N ASP A 104 4.31 -7.62 0.79
CA ASP A 104 5.75 -7.47 0.64
C ASP A 104 6.37 -6.84 1.88
N TYR A 105 5.57 -6.15 2.68
CA TYR A 105 6.03 -5.47 3.88
C TYR A 105 4.86 -5.36 4.86
N PHE A 106 5.16 -5.28 6.15
CA PHE A 106 4.14 -5.19 7.20
C PHE A 106 4.53 -4.10 8.19
N ILE A 107 3.61 -3.18 8.47
CA ILE A 107 3.83 -2.08 9.41
C ILE A 107 2.72 -2.07 10.44
N GLY A 108 3.10 -2.06 11.73
CA GLY A 108 2.15 -1.91 12.82
C GLY A 108 1.81 -0.45 13.07
N LYS A 109 0.58 -0.19 13.47
CA LYS A 109 0.16 1.15 13.93
C LYS A 109 0.35 1.24 15.45
N PRO A 110 0.75 2.37 15.98
CA PRO A 110 1.12 3.60 15.28
C PRO A 110 2.49 3.48 14.62
N PHE A 111 2.66 4.17 13.49
CA PHE A 111 3.92 4.17 12.77
C PHE A 111 4.56 5.55 12.82
N THR A 112 5.86 5.59 12.56
CA THR A 112 6.58 6.84 12.40
C THR A 112 6.81 7.12 10.92
N ARG A 113 7.13 8.38 10.63
CA ARG A 113 7.53 8.76 9.29
C ARG A 113 8.69 7.91 8.79
N ASP A 114 9.70 7.69 9.64
CA ASP A 114 10.88 6.90 9.27
C ASP A 114 10.52 5.47 8.89
N THR A 115 9.57 4.87 9.60
CA THR A 115 9.11 3.52 9.28
C THR A 115 8.52 3.47 7.87
N ILE A 116 7.69 4.45 7.53
CA ILE A 116 7.08 4.51 6.20
C ILE A 116 8.15 4.72 5.12
N ILE A 117 9.06 5.66 5.35
CA ILE A 117 10.12 5.97 4.39
C ILE A 117 11.02 4.75 4.14
N LYS A 118 11.40 4.04 5.20
CA LYS A 118 12.23 2.84 5.06
C LYS A 118 11.54 1.75 4.26
N ALA A 119 10.25 1.53 4.51
CA ALA A 119 9.49 0.53 3.78
C ALA A 119 9.41 0.89 2.28
N VAL A 120 9.09 2.14 2.00
CA VAL A 120 8.97 2.60 0.62
C VAL A 120 10.33 2.55 -0.09
N ASP A 121 11.40 2.98 0.57
CA ASP A 121 12.73 2.96 -0.04
C ASP A 121 13.17 1.53 -0.36
N ALA A 122 12.88 0.59 0.51
CA ALA A 122 13.19 -0.82 0.26
C ALA A 122 12.47 -1.33 -1.00
N LEU A 123 11.19 -1.00 -1.14
CA LEU A 123 10.40 -1.45 -2.28
C LEU A 123 10.72 -0.68 -3.56
N LEU A 124 11.06 0.61 -3.45
CA LEU A 124 11.50 1.40 -4.62
C LEU A 124 12.81 0.87 -5.17
N GLY A 125 13.71 0.41 -4.29
CA GLY A 125 14.94 -0.24 -4.74
C GLY A 125 14.64 -1.44 -5.62
N ASP A 126 13.66 -2.26 -5.23
CA ASP A 126 13.24 -3.41 -6.03
C ASP A 126 12.66 -2.99 -7.39
N LEU A 127 11.93 -1.87 -7.42
CA LEU A 127 11.30 -1.39 -8.64
C LEU A 127 12.30 -0.74 -9.61
N THR A 128 13.36 -0.12 -9.09
CA THR A 128 14.30 0.64 -9.91
C THR A 128 15.53 -0.14 -10.32
N ASN A 129 15.79 -1.29 -9.70
CA ASN A 129 16.98 -2.10 -9.95
C ASN A 129 16.74 -3.24 -10.95
N LYS A 130 15.79 -3.07 -11.83
CA LYS A 130 15.49 -4.09 -12.85
C LYS A 130 16.24 -3.88 -14.12
#